data_97aa214cc228d7c9a6d6926c3818bb0d
#
_entry.id   97aa214cc228d7c9a6d6926c3818bb0d
#
_cell.length_a   1.000
_cell.length_b   1.000
_cell.length_c   1.000
_cell.angle_alpha   90.00
_cell.angle_beta   90.00
_cell.angle_gamma   90.00
#
_symmetry.space_group_name_H-M   'P 1'
#
loop_
_entity.id
_entity.type
_entity.pdbx_description
1 polymer ?
#
loop_
_entity_poly.entity_id
_entity_poly.type
_entity_poly.pdbx_seq_one_letter_code
_entity_poly.pdbx_strand_id
1 'polypeptide(L)'
;MKRAIFKKFIIILSLVLFLSGSIFSMAISDIMLDKTRNNLLYTLRMADFSIDYKKNLKEQVDSLKAIENEEATRFTILDFKGNVLADSNLTDYTKVENHSGREEIEEALKTGEGYAKRYSDTMRMPMLYVSCLSGKGDYILRIAVPFSGLLQYTGMLLPAILFSIGTTLGISILLANQFARSITKPLMEITEELRKLKEQNPEFHFKKYQYEEMNMIADTIMEMSNAVKESMKQIEFERMVRQEFFSNASHELKTPITSVRGYVELLENGLVTDEGQKKEFLARIKKETQNMTNLINDILMISRLETKEAEVVLSKVRVCPLVSEVCTSLEPLAKQCDVTIEMNCRPIVMTANTQQLKELFTNLINNAIKYNKPGGKVSVTVTTESDEIIIIVEDTGVGIPEESKQRVFERFYRVDKGRSKKMGGTGLGLSIVKHVVNYYNGTIHLESTLNIGSKFTVRLPKNMDEKH
;
A
#
# COMPACT_ATOMS: atom_id res chain seq x y z
N MET A 1 -11.29 0.45 18.43
CA MET A 1 -10.25 -0.58 18.32
C MET A 1 -9.70 -1.02 19.68
N LYS A 2 -9.14 -0.13 20.54
CA LYS A 2 -8.59 -0.44 21.88
C LYS A 2 -9.49 -1.32 22.75
N ARG A 3 -10.78 -0.95 22.94
CA ARG A 3 -11.76 -1.72 23.74
C ARG A 3 -12.05 -3.11 23.18
N ALA A 4 -12.06 -3.28 21.86
CA ALA A 4 -12.34 -4.57 21.23
C ALA A 4 -11.15 -5.55 21.37
N ILE A 5 -9.92 -5.07 21.20
CA ILE A 5 -8.69 -5.85 21.38
C ILE A 5 -8.58 -6.27 22.85
N PHE A 6 -8.76 -5.32 23.76
CA PHE A 6 -8.74 -5.59 25.21
C PHE A 6 -9.78 -6.62 25.63
N LYS A 7 -11.03 -6.51 25.14
CA LYS A 7 -12.09 -7.48 25.42
C LYS A 7 -11.76 -8.89 24.92
N LYS A 8 -11.23 -9.02 23.67
CA LYS A 8 -10.81 -10.31 23.11
C LYS A 8 -9.65 -10.92 23.91
N PHE A 9 -8.69 -10.11 24.31
CA PHE A 9 -7.54 -10.56 25.10
C PHE A 9 -7.98 -11.09 26.46
N ILE A 10 -8.86 -10.39 27.19
CA ILE A 10 -9.41 -10.86 28.47
C ILE A 10 -10.18 -12.17 28.28
N ILE A 11 -11.00 -12.31 27.23
CA ILE A 11 -11.76 -13.54 26.98
C ILE A 11 -10.82 -14.73 26.77
N ILE A 12 -9.80 -14.57 25.92
CA ILE A 12 -8.83 -15.64 25.66
C ILE A 12 -8.10 -16.03 26.94
N LEU A 13 -7.64 -15.05 27.71
CA LEU A 13 -6.94 -15.29 28.97
C LEU A 13 -7.82 -16.00 29.99
N SER A 14 -9.09 -15.56 30.15
CA SER A 14 -10.04 -16.20 31.05
C SER A 14 -10.30 -17.67 30.67
N LEU A 15 -10.38 -17.93 29.35
CA LEU A 15 -10.55 -19.29 28.83
C LEU A 15 -9.34 -20.18 29.14
N VAL A 16 -8.14 -19.67 28.94
CA VAL A 16 -6.88 -20.40 29.20
C VAL A 16 -6.75 -20.70 30.71
N LEU A 17 -7.04 -19.72 31.56
CA LEU A 17 -7.00 -19.90 33.02
C LEU A 17 -8.03 -20.92 33.48
N PHE A 18 -9.25 -20.90 32.94
CA PHE A 18 -10.29 -21.86 33.25
C PHE A 18 -9.89 -23.29 32.87
N LEU A 19 -9.39 -23.47 31.62
CA LEU A 19 -8.91 -24.77 31.12
C LEU A 19 -7.74 -25.27 31.94
N SER A 20 -6.75 -24.46 32.20
CA SER A 20 -5.56 -24.78 33.00
C SER A 20 -5.96 -25.15 34.42
N GLY A 21 -6.84 -24.41 35.06
CA GLY A 21 -7.36 -24.70 36.40
C GLY A 21 -8.12 -26.02 36.47
N SER A 22 -8.95 -26.33 35.47
CA SER A 22 -9.67 -27.58 35.37
C SER A 22 -8.74 -28.80 35.22
N ILE A 23 -7.74 -28.72 34.34
CA ILE A 23 -6.73 -29.77 34.13
C ILE A 23 -5.91 -30.01 35.41
N PHE A 24 -5.50 -28.89 36.04
CA PHE A 24 -4.72 -28.96 37.28
C PHE A 24 -5.53 -29.60 38.44
N SER A 25 -6.81 -29.21 38.58
CA SER A 25 -7.72 -29.79 39.59
C SER A 25 -7.90 -31.28 39.37
N MET A 26 -8.07 -31.73 38.12
CA MET A 26 -8.21 -33.12 37.77
C MET A 26 -6.92 -33.91 38.08
N ALA A 27 -5.77 -33.42 37.68
CA ALA A 27 -4.47 -34.03 37.92
C ALA A 27 -4.15 -34.18 39.42
N ILE A 28 -4.44 -33.14 40.21
CA ILE A 28 -4.24 -33.22 41.68
C ILE A 28 -5.17 -34.21 42.30
N SER A 29 -6.44 -34.29 41.87
CA SER A 29 -7.41 -35.25 42.38
C SER A 29 -6.90 -36.69 42.20
N ASP A 30 -6.39 -37.03 41.02
CA ASP A 30 -5.88 -38.34 40.70
C ASP A 30 -4.61 -38.66 41.50
N ILE A 31 -3.64 -37.75 41.57
CA ILE A 31 -2.41 -37.91 42.35
C ILE A 31 -2.71 -38.13 43.84
N MET A 32 -3.65 -37.33 44.38
CA MET A 32 -4.01 -37.46 45.80
C MET A 32 -4.73 -38.75 46.08
N LEU A 33 -5.58 -39.21 45.17
CA LEU A 33 -6.23 -40.50 45.29
C LEU A 33 -5.21 -41.65 45.33
N ASP A 34 -4.30 -41.69 44.37
CA ASP A 34 -3.28 -42.72 44.30
C ASP A 34 -2.37 -42.71 45.55
N LYS A 35 -2.01 -41.52 46.01
CA LYS A 35 -1.22 -41.37 47.23
C LYS A 35 -1.97 -41.90 48.46
N THR A 36 -3.25 -41.54 48.60
CA THR A 36 -4.09 -42.01 49.71
C THR A 36 -4.28 -43.51 49.65
N ARG A 37 -4.58 -44.08 48.48
CA ARG A 37 -4.67 -45.51 48.25
C ARG A 37 -3.40 -46.23 48.66
N ASN A 38 -2.25 -45.79 48.21
CA ASN A 38 -0.97 -46.40 48.52
C ASN A 38 -0.63 -46.35 50.01
N ASN A 39 -0.95 -45.23 50.67
CA ASN A 39 -0.75 -45.12 52.11
C ASN A 39 -1.67 -46.08 52.86
N LEU A 40 -2.93 -46.21 52.48
CA LEU A 40 -3.88 -47.13 53.11
C LEU A 40 -3.48 -48.61 52.87
N LEU A 41 -2.99 -48.95 51.68
CA LEU A 41 -2.42 -50.27 51.40
C LEU A 41 -1.22 -50.59 52.29
N TYR A 42 -0.34 -49.56 52.46
CA TYR A 42 0.80 -49.74 53.39
C TYR A 42 0.31 -49.98 54.83
N THR A 43 -0.66 -49.19 55.29
CA THR A 43 -1.29 -49.43 56.64
C THR A 43 -1.91 -50.77 56.76
N LEU A 44 -2.63 -51.30 55.76
CA LEU A 44 -3.21 -52.63 55.78
C LEU A 44 -2.14 -53.73 55.83
N ARG A 45 -1.07 -53.59 55.06
CA ARG A 45 0.05 -54.56 55.10
C ARG A 45 0.77 -54.57 56.43
N MET A 46 0.96 -53.39 57.06
CA MET A 46 1.52 -53.30 58.40
C MET A 46 0.56 -53.90 59.45
N ALA A 47 -0.74 -53.70 59.32
CA ALA A 47 -1.77 -54.26 60.16
C ALA A 47 -1.76 -55.83 60.03
N ASP A 48 -1.71 -56.33 58.79
CA ASP A 48 -1.62 -57.79 58.54
C ASP A 48 -0.42 -58.45 59.27
N PHE A 49 0.74 -57.74 59.22
CA PHE A 49 1.91 -58.20 59.93
C PHE A 49 1.69 -58.30 61.45
N SER A 50 0.94 -57.41 62.05
CA SER A 50 0.68 -57.33 63.51
C SER A 50 -0.45 -58.20 63.99
N ILE A 51 -1.41 -58.59 63.13
CA ILE A 51 -2.59 -59.39 63.49
C ILE A 51 -2.22 -60.87 63.72
N ASP A 52 -2.70 -61.39 64.82
CA ASP A 52 -2.67 -62.82 65.12
C ASP A 52 -4.08 -63.38 64.83
N TYR A 53 -4.23 -64.09 63.69
CA TYR A 53 -5.53 -64.62 63.23
C TYR A 53 -6.06 -65.79 64.11
N LYS A 54 -5.26 -66.28 65.08
CA LYS A 54 -5.70 -67.26 66.01
C LYS A 54 -6.33 -66.76 67.30
N LYS A 55 -6.25 -65.43 67.53
CA LYS A 55 -6.79 -64.75 68.69
C LYS A 55 -8.09 -64.01 68.36
N ASN A 56 -8.62 -63.33 69.37
CA ASN A 56 -9.84 -62.51 69.20
C ASN A 56 -9.59 -61.39 68.17
N LEU A 57 -10.13 -61.57 66.96
CA LEU A 57 -9.95 -60.57 65.84
C LEU A 57 -10.61 -59.26 66.13
N LYS A 58 -11.72 -59.26 66.89
CA LYS A 58 -12.45 -58.01 67.22
C LYS A 58 -11.60 -57.05 68.05
N GLU A 59 -10.96 -57.52 69.12
CA GLU A 59 -10.10 -56.70 69.95
C GLU A 59 -8.90 -56.13 69.19
N GLN A 60 -8.36 -56.91 68.26
CA GLN A 60 -7.22 -56.45 67.43
C GLN A 60 -7.61 -55.41 66.44
N VAL A 61 -8.76 -55.54 65.78
CA VAL A 61 -9.29 -54.51 64.86
C VAL A 61 -9.67 -53.24 65.60
N ASP A 62 -10.20 -53.36 66.81
CA ASP A 62 -10.52 -52.18 67.66
C ASP A 62 -9.23 -51.50 68.13
N SER A 63 -8.16 -52.24 68.41
CA SER A 63 -6.84 -51.68 68.72
C SER A 63 -6.19 -50.91 67.50
N LEU A 64 -6.31 -51.50 66.32
CA LEU A 64 -5.83 -50.84 65.08
C LEU A 64 -6.59 -49.54 64.87
N LYS A 65 -7.88 -49.47 65.05
CA LYS A 65 -8.66 -48.22 64.92
C LYS A 65 -8.21 -47.18 65.92
N ALA A 66 -7.90 -47.63 67.20
CA ALA A 66 -7.43 -46.71 68.25
C ALA A 66 -6.06 -46.07 67.93
N ILE A 67 -5.20 -46.72 67.16
CA ILE A 67 -3.92 -46.21 66.75
C ILE A 67 -4.06 -45.10 65.69
N GLU A 68 -5.02 -45.22 64.77
CA GLU A 68 -5.16 -44.31 63.64
C GLU A 68 -5.86 -42.99 64.04
N ASN A 69 -6.43 -42.94 65.23
CA ASN A 69 -7.00 -41.73 65.88
C ASN A 69 -8.03 -40.91 65.04
N GLU A 70 -8.52 -41.48 63.94
CA GLU A 70 -9.59 -40.91 63.11
C GLU A 70 -10.93 -41.67 63.39
N GLU A 71 -11.89 -40.96 63.96
CA GLU A 71 -13.19 -41.56 64.36
C GLU A 71 -13.93 -42.24 63.20
N ALA A 72 -13.70 -41.79 61.94
CA ALA A 72 -14.41 -42.29 60.78
C ALA A 72 -13.68 -43.40 60.03
N THR A 73 -12.46 -43.78 60.45
CA THR A 73 -11.72 -44.94 59.85
C THR A 73 -12.37 -46.25 60.33
N ARG A 74 -12.53 -47.15 59.38
CA ARG A 74 -13.15 -48.44 59.62
C ARG A 74 -12.22 -49.56 59.12
N PHE A 75 -11.84 -50.50 60.00
CA PHE A 75 -11.12 -51.69 59.66
C PHE A 75 -12.08 -52.88 59.64
N THR A 76 -11.94 -53.76 58.64
CA THR A 76 -12.75 -54.97 58.50
C THR A 76 -11.87 -56.10 58.07
N ILE A 77 -12.02 -57.30 58.71
CA ILE A 77 -11.39 -58.54 58.27
C ILE A 77 -12.50 -59.43 57.72
N LEU A 78 -12.25 -60.03 56.52
CA LEU A 78 -13.18 -60.87 55.82
C LEU A 78 -12.47 -62.20 55.49
N ASP A 79 -13.30 -63.23 55.30
CA ASP A 79 -12.82 -64.45 54.63
C ASP A 79 -12.86 -64.34 53.11
N PHE A 80 -12.26 -65.24 52.35
CA PHE A 80 -12.30 -65.25 50.87
C PHE A 80 -13.69 -65.44 50.28
N LYS A 81 -14.69 -65.87 51.13
CA LYS A 81 -16.09 -65.93 50.71
C LYS A 81 -16.84 -64.60 50.92
N GLY A 82 -16.16 -63.53 51.41
CA GLY A 82 -16.73 -62.23 51.66
C GLY A 82 -17.50 -62.14 52.98
N ASN A 83 -17.43 -63.11 53.92
CA ASN A 83 -18.06 -63.02 55.22
C ASN A 83 -17.22 -62.15 56.16
N VAL A 84 -17.85 -61.20 56.87
CA VAL A 84 -17.17 -60.40 57.88
C VAL A 84 -16.85 -61.14 59.11
N LEU A 85 -15.52 -61.27 59.40
CA LEU A 85 -15.03 -61.93 60.59
C LEU A 85 -14.82 -61.00 61.78
N ALA A 86 -14.42 -59.75 61.49
CA ALA A 86 -14.31 -58.70 62.48
C ALA A 86 -14.46 -57.31 61.78
N ASP A 87 -15.04 -56.35 62.52
CA ASP A 87 -15.24 -55.01 62.04
C ASP A 87 -15.15 -54.02 63.22
N SER A 88 -14.41 -52.89 63.01
CA SER A 88 -14.15 -51.92 64.09
C SER A 88 -15.37 -51.13 64.50
N ASN A 89 -16.39 -50.98 63.62
CA ASN A 89 -17.54 -50.12 63.84
C ASN A 89 -18.82 -50.95 64.16
N LEU A 90 -18.79 -52.23 64.02
CA LEU A 90 -19.94 -53.12 64.32
C LEU A 90 -19.67 -54.02 65.50
N THR A 91 -20.69 -54.11 66.35
CA THR A 91 -20.65 -55.06 67.50
C THR A 91 -21.29 -56.39 67.18
N ASP A 92 -22.27 -56.45 66.28
CA ASP A 92 -22.92 -57.65 65.78
C ASP A 92 -22.79 -57.71 64.25
N TYR A 93 -21.87 -58.53 63.74
CA TYR A 93 -21.62 -58.74 62.31
C TYR A 93 -22.31 -59.98 61.74
N THR A 94 -23.08 -60.67 62.52
CA THR A 94 -23.82 -61.88 62.06
C THR A 94 -25.01 -61.49 61.15
N LYS A 95 -25.45 -60.26 61.17
CA LYS A 95 -26.54 -59.68 60.35
C LYS A 95 -26.05 -58.86 59.16
N VAL A 96 -24.72 -58.79 58.95
CA VAL A 96 -24.14 -58.00 57.84
C VAL A 96 -24.21 -58.82 56.55
N GLU A 97 -24.66 -58.18 55.48
CA GLU A 97 -24.67 -58.74 54.13
C GLU A 97 -23.27 -59.22 53.74
N ASN A 98 -23.19 -60.34 52.98
CA ASN A 98 -21.95 -60.83 52.43
C ASN A 98 -21.33 -59.77 51.48
N HIS A 99 -20.04 -59.50 51.61
CA HIS A 99 -19.30 -58.45 50.88
C HIS A 99 -18.59 -58.99 49.64
N SER A 100 -18.77 -60.22 49.21
CA SER A 100 -18.08 -60.85 48.08
C SER A 100 -18.30 -60.13 46.78
N GLY A 101 -19.49 -59.51 46.57
CA GLY A 101 -19.82 -58.69 45.39
C GLY A 101 -19.37 -57.22 45.46
N ARG A 102 -18.53 -56.88 46.44
CA ARG A 102 -18.00 -55.52 46.54
C ARG A 102 -16.77 -55.35 45.64
N GLU A 103 -16.73 -54.27 44.84
CA GLU A 103 -15.70 -54.01 43.81
C GLU A 103 -14.28 -54.13 44.37
N GLU A 104 -14.02 -53.51 45.52
CA GLU A 104 -12.73 -53.59 46.22
C GLU A 104 -12.35 -55.03 46.64
N ILE A 105 -13.32 -55.89 46.94
CA ILE A 105 -13.08 -57.31 47.38
C ILE A 105 -12.86 -58.13 46.13
N GLU A 106 -13.66 -58.01 45.10
CA GLU A 106 -13.48 -58.72 43.82
C GLU A 106 -12.11 -58.48 43.20
N GLU A 107 -11.70 -57.17 43.20
CA GLU A 107 -10.41 -56.77 42.69
C GLU A 107 -9.26 -57.33 43.53
N ALA A 108 -9.39 -57.27 44.87
CA ALA A 108 -8.39 -57.84 45.75
C ALA A 108 -8.22 -59.34 45.53
N LEU A 109 -9.30 -60.14 45.36
CA LEU A 109 -9.24 -61.55 45.06
C LEU A 109 -8.55 -61.85 43.72
N LYS A 110 -8.64 -60.97 42.73
CA LYS A 110 -8.01 -61.15 41.40
C LYS A 110 -6.55 -60.67 41.32
N THR A 111 -6.22 -59.60 41.96
CA THR A 111 -4.95 -58.91 41.81
C THR A 111 -4.10 -58.86 43.08
N GLY A 112 -4.67 -59.30 44.23
CA GLY A 112 -4.04 -59.13 45.51
C GLY A 112 -4.38 -57.86 46.27
N GLU A 113 -4.86 -56.85 45.59
CA GLU A 113 -5.23 -55.53 46.13
C GLU A 113 -6.45 -55.00 45.38
N GLY A 114 -7.33 -54.26 46.04
CA GLY A 114 -8.48 -53.65 45.42
C GLY A 114 -8.89 -52.34 46.09
N TYR A 115 -9.59 -51.47 45.33
CA TYR A 115 -10.11 -50.25 45.91
C TYR A 115 -11.44 -49.86 45.24
N ALA A 116 -12.29 -49.18 45.98
CA ALA A 116 -13.54 -48.64 45.45
C ALA A 116 -13.91 -47.35 46.14
N LYS A 117 -14.53 -46.44 45.38
CA LYS A 117 -15.14 -45.22 45.92
C LYS A 117 -16.62 -45.40 45.88
N ARG A 118 -17.26 -45.41 47.04
CA ARG A 118 -18.71 -45.51 47.10
C ARG A 118 -19.30 -44.86 48.35
N TYR A 119 -20.58 -44.54 48.30
CA TYR A 119 -21.31 -44.05 49.44
C TYR A 119 -21.50 -45.15 50.47
N SER A 120 -21.21 -44.90 51.73
CA SER A 120 -21.41 -45.81 52.82
C SER A 120 -22.76 -45.59 53.48
N ASP A 121 -23.69 -46.53 53.38
CA ASP A 121 -25.01 -46.44 54.02
C ASP A 121 -24.90 -46.44 55.56
N THR A 122 -23.89 -47.13 56.07
CA THR A 122 -23.62 -47.20 57.52
C THR A 122 -23.08 -45.86 58.07
N MET A 123 -22.13 -45.22 57.33
CA MET A 123 -21.49 -43.98 57.76
C MET A 123 -22.18 -42.73 57.17
N ARG A 124 -23.14 -42.92 56.26
CA ARG A 124 -23.87 -41.87 55.53
C ARG A 124 -22.97 -40.83 54.87
N MET A 125 -21.86 -41.26 54.33
CA MET A 125 -20.88 -40.39 53.63
C MET A 125 -20.15 -41.17 52.55
N PRO A 126 -19.53 -40.45 51.54
CA PRO A 126 -18.65 -41.09 50.59
C PRO A 126 -17.39 -41.61 51.29
N MET A 127 -17.02 -42.85 50.97
CA MET A 127 -15.85 -43.52 51.54
C MET A 127 -14.96 -44.06 50.44
N LEU A 128 -13.63 -44.02 50.67
CA LEU A 128 -12.64 -44.79 49.92
C LEU A 128 -12.37 -46.10 50.64
N TYR A 129 -12.69 -47.19 50.00
CA TYR A 129 -12.42 -48.53 50.46
C TYR A 129 -11.14 -49.04 49.80
N VAL A 130 -10.24 -49.61 50.58
CA VAL A 130 -9.04 -50.25 50.10
C VAL A 130 -8.95 -51.61 50.76
N SER A 131 -8.62 -52.63 49.99
CA SER A 131 -8.50 -53.96 50.50
C SER A 131 -7.21 -54.65 49.99
N CYS A 132 -6.70 -55.61 50.77
CA CYS A 132 -5.58 -56.49 50.36
C CYS A 132 -5.75 -57.87 50.90
N LEU A 133 -5.13 -58.81 50.21
CA LEU A 133 -5.03 -60.17 50.70
C LEU A 133 -4.02 -60.27 51.84
N SER A 134 -4.35 -61.06 52.87
CA SER A 134 -3.42 -61.36 53.95
C SER A 134 -2.32 -62.33 53.47
N GLY A 135 -1.09 -62.10 53.88
CA GLY A 135 0.03 -63.08 53.71
C GLY A 135 0.00 -64.27 54.66
N LYS A 136 -0.92 -64.29 55.62
CA LYS A 136 -0.94 -65.28 56.71
C LYS A 136 -2.13 -66.25 56.65
N GLY A 137 -2.90 -66.28 55.56
CA GLY A 137 -4.03 -67.16 55.37
C GLY A 137 -5.10 -66.62 54.46
N ASP A 138 -6.28 -67.37 54.44
CA ASP A 138 -7.38 -66.97 53.52
C ASP A 138 -8.23 -65.85 54.08
N TYR A 139 -7.59 -64.68 54.34
CA TYR A 139 -8.20 -63.47 54.86
C TYR A 139 -8.04 -62.25 53.93
N ILE A 140 -9.03 -61.39 53.93
CA ILE A 140 -8.99 -60.09 53.25
C ILE A 140 -9.06 -58.98 54.30
N LEU A 141 -8.10 -58.13 54.33
CA LEU A 141 -8.12 -56.91 55.13
C LEU A 141 -8.69 -55.77 54.32
N ARG A 142 -9.54 -54.98 54.89
CA ARG A 142 -10.13 -53.82 54.30
C ARG A 142 -10.08 -52.66 55.27
N ILE A 143 -9.66 -51.49 54.77
CA ILE A 143 -9.77 -50.21 55.46
C ILE A 143 -10.70 -49.28 54.64
N ALA A 144 -11.49 -48.52 55.33
CA ALA A 144 -12.34 -47.51 54.71
C ALA A 144 -12.15 -46.19 55.43
N VAL A 145 -11.89 -45.14 54.63
CA VAL A 145 -11.72 -43.77 55.14
C VAL A 145 -12.70 -42.81 54.46
N PRO A 146 -13.10 -41.74 55.14
CA PRO A 146 -13.97 -40.71 54.50
C PRO A 146 -13.31 -40.12 53.27
N PHE A 147 -14.03 -40.09 52.16
CA PHE A 147 -13.55 -39.49 50.94
C PHE A 147 -13.61 -37.94 51.00
N SER A 148 -14.21 -37.36 52.05
CA SER A 148 -14.31 -35.93 52.32
C SER A 148 -12.96 -35.21 52.51
N GLY A 149 -11.88 -35.95 52.78
CA GLY A 149 -10.53 -35.41 52.89
C GLY A 149 -10.03 -34.70 51.62
N LEU A 150 -10.56 -35.10 50.44
CA LEU A 150 -10.23 -34.40 49.19
C LEU A 150 -10.86 -32.98 49.14
N LEU A 151 -12.01 -32.75 49.75
CA LEU A 151 -12.63 -31.42 49.83
C LEU A 151 -11.84 -30.47 50.74
N GLN A 152 -11.16 -30.98 51.78
CA GLN A 152 -10.28 -30.18 52.62
C GLN A 152 -9.03 -29.68 51.86
N TYR A 153 -8.43 -30.55 51.02
CA TYR A 153 -7.30 -30.16 50.18
C TYR A 153 -7.67 -29.12 49.11
N THR A 154 -8.90 -29.20 48.51
CA THR A 154 -9.36 -28.18 47.59
C THR A 154 -9.54 -26.82 48.29
N GLY A 155 -10.02 -26.82 49.57
CA GLY A 155 -10.11 -25.60 50.40
C GLY A 155 -8.73 -24.99 50.67
N MET A 156 -7.70 -25.80 50.86
CA MET A 156 -6.34 -25.33 51.12
C MET A 156 -5.66 -24.78 49.89
N LEU A 157 -6.00 -25.25 48.71
CA LEU A 157 -5.47 -24.81 47.42
C LEU A 157 -6.22 -23.55 46.87
N LEU A 158 -7.45 -23.34 47.28
CA LEU A 158 -8.30 -22.25 46.79
C LEU A 158 -7.64 -20.86 46.92
N PRO A 159 -7.00 -20.48 48.06
CA PRO A 159 -6.32 -19.19 48.17
C PRO A 159 -5.15 -19.04 47.18
N ALA A 160 -4.37 -20.11 46.94
CA ALA A 160 -3.26 -20.08 45.99
C ALA A 160 -3.74 -19.94 44.55
N ILE A 161 -4.84 -20.60 44.20
CA ILE A 161 -5.51 -20.47 42.88
C ILE A 161 -6.03 -19.06 42.70
N LEU A 162 -6.73 -18.50 43.67
CA LEU A 162 -7.24 -17.12 43.61
C LEU A 162 -6.12 -16.09 43.49
N PHE A 163 -5.03 -16.26 44.22
CA PHE A 163 -3.85 -15.41 44.13
C PHE A 163 -3.20 -15.49 42.74
N SER A 164 -3.04 -16.70 42.18
CA SER A 164 -2.51 -16.90 40.82
C SER A 164 -3.38 -16.24 39.76
N ILE A 165 -4.71 -16.38 39.87
CA ILE A 165 -5.66 -15.71 38.95
C ILE A 165 -5.52 -14.18 39.08
N GLY A 166 -5.46 -13.65 40.29
CA GLY A 166 -5.35 -12.21 40.54
C GLY A 166 -4.05 -11.61 39.97
N THR A 167 -2.91 -12.27 40.20
CA THR A 167 -1.61 -11.82 39.67
C THR A 167 -1.55 -11.89 38.14
N THR A 168 -2.06 -12.98 37.55
CA THR A 168 -2.09 -13.15 36.08
C THR A 168 -2.99 -12.09 35.45
N LEU A 169 -4.11 -11.78 36.03
CA LEU A 169 -5.05 -10.77 35.54
C LEU A 169 -4.41 -9.38 35.62
N GLY A 170 -3.72 -9.07 36.72
CA GLY A 170 -2.98 -7.83 36.91
C GLY A 170 -1.87 -7.62 35.84
N ILE A 171 -1.03 -8.62 35.66
CA ILE A 171 0.05 -8.61 34.64
C ILE A 171 -0.56 -8.44 33.23
N SER A 172 -1.65 -9.14 32.93
CA SER A 172 -2.30 -9.07 31.62
C SER A 172 -2.89 -7.70 31.32
N ILE A 173 -3.48 -7.03 32.32
CA ILE A 173 -3.97 -5.66 32.18
C ILE A 173 -2.83 -4.70 31.88
N LEU A 174 -1.69 -4.84 32.58
CA LEU A 174 -0.51 -4.01 32.36
C LEU A 174 0.04 -4.20 30.93
N LEU A 175 0.22 -5.46 30.51
CA LEU A 175 0.70 -5.79 29.16
C LEU A 175 -0.26 -5.30 28.06
N ALA A 176 -1.58 -5.49 28.24
CA ALA A 176 -2.59 -5.02 27.30
C ALA A 176 -2.59 -3.48 27.16
N ASN A 177 -2.38 -2.77 28.28
CA ASN A 177 -2.29 -1.30 28.27
C ASN A 177 -1.00 -0.82 27.57
N GLN A 178 0.13 -1.48 27.82
CA GLN A 178 1.40 -1.20 27.15
C GLN A 178 1.29 -1.46 25.63
N PHE A 179 0.75 -2.59 25.23
CA PHE A 179 0.52 -2.92 23.82
C PHE A 179 -0.43 -1.91 23.13
N ALA A 180 -1.49 -1.50 23.81
CA ALA A 180 -2.41 -0.49 23.30
C ALA A 180 -1.73 0.88 23.08
N ARG A 181 -0.78 1.24 23.93
CA ARG A 181 -0.02 2.50 23.78
C ARG A 181 1.05 2.41 22.70
N SER A 182 1.73 1.28 22.57
CA SER A 182 2.84 1.11 21.63
C SER A 182 2.40 0.87 20.18
N ILE A 183 1.20 0.33 19.95
CA ILE A 183 0.70 0.04 18.59
C ILE A 183 -0.50 0.91 18.22
N THR A 184 -1.53 0.93 19.08
CA THR A 184 -2.80 1.59 18.69
C THR A 184 -2.66 3.11 18.62
N LYS A 185 -1.87 3.72 19.50
CA LYS A 185 -1.69 5.18 19.51
C LYS A 185 -0.92 5.67 18.27
N PRO A 186 0.24 5.10 17.91
CA PRO A 186 0.94 5.45 16.67
C PRO A 186 0.09 5.28 15.41
N LEU A 187 -0.66 4.18 15.32
CA LEU A 187 -1.53 3.93 14.18
C LEU A 187 -2.65 4.98 14.04
N MET A 188 -3.19 5.45 15.17
CA MET A 188 -4.16 6.55 15.17
C MET A 188 -3.53 7.88 14.75
N GLU A 189 -2.31 8.18 15.21
CA GLU A 189 -1.56 9.38 14.83
C GLU A 189 -1.30 9.38 13.31
N ILE A 190 -0.80 8.26 12.76
CA ILE A 190 -0.60 8.10 11.31
C ILE A 190 -1.92 8.30 10.54
N THR A 191 -3.02 7.74 11.05
CA THR A 191 -4.35 7.88 10.41
C THR A 191 -4.85 9.33 10.46
N GLU A 192 -4.59 10.05 11.53
CA GLU A 192 -4.94 11.48 11.69
C GLU A 192 -4.13 12.35 10.71
N GLU A 193 -2.82 12.10 10.60
CA GLU A 193 -1.98 12.76 9.60
C GLU A 193 -2.47 12.48 8.17
N LEU A 194 -2.81 11.23 7.84
CA LEU A 194 -3.39 10.87 6.53
C LEU A 194 -4.69 11.62 6.20
N ARG A 195 -5.50 12.01 7.19
CA ARG A 195 -6.71 12.80 6.95
C ARG A 195 -6.40 14.20 6.42
N LYS A 196 -5.23 14.74 6.73
CA LYS A 196 -4.77 16.04 6.22
C LYS A 196 -4.49 16.03 4.72
N LEU A 197 -4.40 14.85 4.07
CA LEU A 197 -4.29 14.72 2.60
C LEU A 197 -5.42 15.42 1.83
N LYS A 198 -6.55 15.72 2.48
CA LYS A 198 -7.65 16.49 1.88
C LYS A 198 -7.41 18.00 1.87
N GLU A 199 -6.41 18.49 2.58
CA GLU A 199 -6.03 19.88 2.62
C GLU A 199 -5.16 20.23 1.39
N GLN A 200 -5.21 21.48 0.95
CA GLN A 200 -4.54 21.92 -0.29
C GLN A 200 -3.00 21.87 -0.21
N ASN A 201 -2.41 21.76 0.97
CA ASN A 201 -0.94 21.67 1.12
C ASN A 201 -0.59 20.94 2.41
N PRO A 202 -0.78 19.62 2.50
CA PRO A 202 -0.53 18.88 3.72
C PRO A 202 0.97 18.80 4.02
N GLU A 203 1.36 19.30 5.19
CA GLU A 203 2.68 19.04 5.77
C GLU A 203 2.56 17.88 6.75
N PHE A 204 3.23 16.77 6.45
CA PHE A 204 3.25 15.60 7.31
C PHE A 204 4.41 15.68 8.28
N HIS A 205 4.11 15.49 9.58
CA HIS A 205 5.12 15.44 10.62
C HIS A 205 5.01 14.12 11.36
N PHE A 206 5.79 13.14 10.96
CA PHE A 206 5.90 11.87 11.66
C PHE A 206 7.08 11.92 12.63
N LYS A 207 6.82 11.49 13.87
CA LYS A 207 7.88 11.26 14.85
C LYS A 207 8.45 9.86 14.64
N LYS A 208 9.63 9.60 15.17
CA LYS A 208 10.22 8.26 15.20
C LYS A 208 9.41 7.36 16.14
N TYR A 209 8.88 6.26 15.60
CA TYR A 209 8.11 5.26 16.34
C TYR A 209 9.04 4.17 16.87
N GLN A 210 8.58 3.42 17.90
CA GLN A 210 9.33 2.34 18.53
C GLN A 210 9.52 1.12 17.61
N TYR A 211 8.54 0.85 16.74
CA TYR A 211 8.56 -0.27 15.81
C TYR A 211 8.98 0.19 14.42
N GLU A 212 9.89 -0.57 13.81
CA GLU A 212 10.48 -0.26 12.50
C GLU A 212 9.40 -0.27 11.40
N GLU A 213 8.43 -1.17 11.49
CA GLU A 213 7.30 -1.25 10.57
C GLU A 213 6.44 0.03 10.56
N MET A 214 6.31 0.68 11.71
CA MET A 214 5.59 1.96 11.81
C MET A 214 6.39 3.11 11.18
N ASN A 215 7.70 3.10 11.28
CA ASN A 215 8.57 4.07 10.61
C ASN A 215 8.52 3.84 9.09
N MET A 216 8.57 2.58 8.63
CA MET A 216 8.45 2.25 7.22
C MET A 216 7.11 2.72 6.62
N ILE A 217 6.00 2.56 7.35
CA ILE A 217 4.69 3.08 6.93
C ILE A 217 4.72 4.61 6.84
N ALA A 218 5.29 5.29 7.83
CA ALA A 218 5.38 6.75 7.85
C ALA A 218 6.25 7.27 6.69
N ASP A 219 7.40 6.65 6.43
CA ASP A 219 8.30 7.00 5.34
C ASP A 219 7.63 6.78 3.96
N THR A 220 6.96 5.64 3.77
CA THR A 220 6.20 5.36 2.52
C THR A 220 5.09 6.38 2.27
N ILE A 221 4.39 6.80 3.33
CA ILE A 221 3.36 7.85 3.23
C ILE A 221 3.99 9.19 2.82
N MET A 222 5.16 9.53 3.37
CA MET A 222 5.86 10.75 3.04
C MET A 222 6.35 10.77 1.59
N GLU A 223 6.90 9.66 1.10
CA GLU A 223 7.29 9.49 -0.30
C GLU A 223 6.09 9.64 -1.24
N MET A 224 4.98 8.95 -0.93
CA MET A 224 3.73 9.03 -1.72
C MET A 224 3.15 10.46 -1.73
N SER A 225 3.20 11.15 -0.58
CA SER A 225 2.76 12.54 -0.49
C SER A 225 3.60 13.47 -1.35
N ASN A 226 4.93 13.31 -1.32
CA ASN A 226 5.83 14.11 -2.14
C ASN A 226 5.60 13.85 -3.64
N ALA A 227 5.39 12.59 -4.04
CA ALA A 227 5.07 12.23 -5.42
C ALA A 227 3.73 12.85 -5.89
N VAL A 228 2.70 12.81 -5.04
CA VAL A 228 1.41 13.46 -5.32
C VAL A 228 1.56 14.98 -5.43
N LYS A 229 2.30 15.60 -4.51
CA LYS A 229 2.56 17.06 -4.53
C LYS A 229 3.28 17.48 -5.80
N GLU A 230 4.25 16.71 -6.24
CA GLU A 230 4.98 16.99 -7.49
C GLU A 230 4.08 16.82 -8.71
N SER A 231 3.28 15.74 -8.75
CA SER A 231 2.30 15.53 -9.83
C SER A 231 1.25 16.65 -9.90
N MET A 232 0.78 17.14 -8.75
CA MET A 232 -0.16 18.26 -8.71
C MET A 232 0.45 19.54 -9.24
N LYS A 233 1.70 19.86 -8.87
CA LYS A 233 2.42 21.03 -9.42
C LYS A 233 2.56 20.93 -10.94
N GLN A 234 2.88 19.73 -11.44
CA GLN A 234 2.99 19.49 -12.87
C GLN A 234 1.65 19.74 -13.58
N ILE A 235 0.55 19.23 -13.03
CA ILE A 235 -0.80 19.44 -13.58
C ILE A 235 -1.19 20.93 -13.55
N GLU A 236 -0.90 21.62 -12.45
CA GLU A 236 -1.17 23.07 -12.36
C GLU A 236 -0.36 23.86 -13.37
N PHE A 237 0.91 23.54 -13.54
CA PHE A 237 1.77 24.15 -14.56
C PHE A 237 1.22 23.91 -15.97
N GLU A 238 0.88 22.67 -16.31
CA GLU A 238 0.29 22.34 -17.62
C GLU A 238 -1.05 23.08 -17.85
N ARG A 239 -1.88 23.17 -16.82
CA ARG A 239 -3.14 23.92 -16.86
C ARG A 239 -2.89 25.42 -17.11
N MET A 240 -1.91 26.02 -16.44
CA MET A 240 -1.55 27.42 -16.60
C MET A 240 -1.04 27.70 -18.03
N VAL A 241 -0.15 26.85 -18.54
CA VAL A 241 0.37 26.94 -19.91
C VAL A 241 -0.76 26.84 -20.94
N ARG A 242 -1.71 25.93 -20.72
CA ARG A 242 -2.89 25.75 -21.60
C ARG A 242 -3.81 26.97 -21.53
N GLN A 243 -4.05 27.54 -20.36
CA GLN A 243 -4.86 28.72 -20.17
C GLN A 243 -4.25 29.97 -20.88
N GLU A 244 -2.94 30.13 -20.73
CA GLU A 244 -2.20 31.21 -21.41
C GLU A 244 -2.27 31.08 -22.93
N PHE A 245 -2.13 29.83 -23.43
CA PHE A 245 -2.26 29.53 -24.86
C PHE A 245 -3.63 29.96 -25.42
N PHE A 246 -4.73 29.54 -24.76
CA PHE A 246 -6.08 29.92 -25.21
C PHE A 246 -6.35 31.43 -25.11
N SER A 247 -5.83 32.08 -24.06
CA SER A 247 -5.94 33.53 -23.91
C SER A 247 -5.24 34.26 -25.05
N ASN A 248 -3.99 33.87 -25.35
CA ASN A 248 -3.21 34.48 -26.40
C ASN A 248 -3.81 34.22 -27.80
N ALA A 249 -4.28 33.00 -28.07
CA ALA A 249 -4.98 32.65 -29.30
C ALA A 249 -6.23 33.52 -29.52
N SER A 250 -7.02 33.69 -28.45
CA SER A 250 -8.23 34.54 -28.49
C SER A 250 -7.90 36.00 -28.80
N HIS A 251 -6.84 36.52 -28.21
CA HIS A 251 -6.37 37.90 -28.47
C HIS A 251 -5.87 38.07 -29.89
N GLU A 252 -5.08 37.14 -30.41
CA GLU A 252 -4.53 37.20 -31.79
C GLU A 252 -5.60 36.99 -32.86
N LEU A 253 -6.73 36.31 -32.56
CA LEU A 253 -7.90 36.21 -33.44
C LEU A 253 -8.80 37.45 -33.38
N LYS A 254 -8.99 38.04 -32.20
CA LYS A 254 -9.87 39.18 -32.01
C LYS A 254 -9.42 40.41 -32.83
N THR A 255 -8.12 40.66 -32.91
CA THR A 255 -7.55 41.83 -33.61
C THR A 255 -7.90 41.84 -35.10
N PRO A 256 -7.60 40.80 -35.91
CA PRO A 256 -7.95 40.77 -37.33
C PRO A 256 -9.48 40.81 -37.56
N ILE A 257 -10.27 40.13 -36.71
CA ILE A 257 -11.75 40.17 -36.79
C ILE A 257 -12.24 41.61 -36.66
N THR A 258 -11.73 42.38 -35.68
CA THR A 258 -12.11 43.76 -35.49
C THR A 258 -11.69 44.64 -36.69
N SER A 259 -10.49 44.39 -37.25
CA SER A 259 -10.03 45.10 -38.44
C SER A 259 -10.89 44.79 -39.66
N VAL A 260 -11.20 43.54 -39.93
CA VAL A 260 -12.09 43.11 -41.03
C VAL A 260 -13.45 43.77 -40.89
N ARG A 261 -14.06 43.71 -39.70
CA ARG A 261 -15.35 44.34 -39.42
C ARG A 261 -15.30 45.85 -39.69
N GLY A 262 -14.28 46.55 -39.22
CA GLY A 262 -14.16 47.98 -39.45
C GLY A 262 -14.03 48.37 -40.93
N TYR A 263 -13.27 47.59 -41.72
CA TYR A 263 -13.18 47.83 -43.17
C TYR A 263 -14.51 47.55 -43.89
N VAL A 264 -15.23 46.51 -43.47
CA VAL A 264 -16.55 46.16 -44.03
C VAL A 264 -17.55 47.28 -43.70
N GLU A 265 -17.64 47.74 -42.43
CA GLU A 265 -18.52 48.83 -42.03
C GLU A 265 -18.25 50.13 -42.80
N LEU A 266 -16.97 50.49 -43.09
CA LEU A 266 -16.60 51.65 -43.90
C LEU A 266 -17.04 51.52 -45.36
N LEU A 267 -16.95 50.34 -45.93
CA LEU A 267 -17.41 50.04 -47.30
C LEU A 267 -18.94 50.02 -47.40
N GLU A 268 -19.65 49.48 -46.46
CA GLU A 268 -21.12 49.33 -46.40
C GLU A 268 -21.79 50.72 -46.24
N ASN A 269 -21.24 51.59 -45.37
CA ASN A 269 -21.78 52.91 -45.09
C ASN A 269 -21.47 53.94 -46.20
N GLY A 270 -20.85 53.51 -47.32
CA GLY A 270 -20.53 54.40 -48.42
C GLY A 270 -19.52 55.53 -48.09
N LEU A 271 -18.78 55.36 -46.97
CA LEU A 271 -17.78 56.33 -46.51
C LEU A 271 -16.51 56.31 -47.40
N VAL A 272 -16.36 55.31 -48.22
CA VAL A 272 -15.26 55.16 -49.17
C VAL A 272 -15.81 55.24 -50.58
N THR A 273 -15.63 56.39 -51.18
CA THR A 273 -16.13 56.69 -52.55
C THR A 273 -15.09 56.41 -53.63
N ASP A 274 -13.81 56.49 -53.30
CA ASP A 274 -12.71 56.28 -54.24
C ASP A 274 -12.52 54.75 -54.53
N GLU A 275 -12.53 54.37 -55.80
CA GLU A 275 -12.34 52.98 -56.24
C GLU A 275 -10.94 52.41 -55.87
N GLY A 276 -9.92 53.28 -55.80
CA GLY A 276 -8.58 52.87 -55.35
C GLY A 276 -8.58 52.45 -53.88
N GLN A 277 -9.23 53.25 -52.99
CA GLN A 277 -9.38 52.93 -51.58
C GLN A 277 -10.27 51.72 -51.36
N LYS A 278 -11.33 51.50 -52.13
CA LYS A 278 -12.12 50.24 -52.05
C LYS A 278 -11.28 49.03 -52.32
N LYS A 279 -10.47 49.06 -53.39
CA LYS A 279 -9.55 47.92 -53.68
C LYS A 279 -8.52 47.66 -52.59
N GLU A 280 -7.99 48.75 -51.99
CA GLU A 280 -7.07 48.67 -50.89
C GLU A 280 -7.74 47.97 -49.66
N PHE A 281 -8.96 48.41 -49.29
CA PHE A 281 -9.67 47.81 -48.15
C PHE A 281 -10.02 46.35 -48.39
N LEU A 282 -10.47 46.00 -49.58
CA LEU A 282 -10.71 44.59 -49.97
C LEU A 282 -9.41 43.76 -49.92
N ALA A 283 -8.28 44.32 -50.34
CA ALA A 283 -6.98 43.65 -50.25
C ALA A 283 -6.57 43.47 -48.79
N ARG A 284 -6.82 44.43 -47.92
CA ARG A 284 -6.55 44.32 -46.46
C ARG A 284 -7.45 43.29 -45.81
N ILE A 285 -8.76 43.25 -46.12
CA ILE A 285 -9.71 42.23 -45.65
C ILE A 285 -9.21 40.85 -46.05
N LYS A 286 -8.85 40.66 -47.32
CA LYS A 286 -8.29 39.41 -47.85
C LYS A 286 -7.04 38.96 -47.09
N LYS A 287 -6.12 39.90 -46.83
CA LYS A 287 -4.88 39.67 -46.08
C LYS A 287 -5.17 39.22 -44.63
N GLU A 288 -6.08 39.94 -43.94
CA GLU A 288 -6.42 39.59 -42.53
C GLU A 288 -7.13 38.23 -42.44
N THR A 289 -8.02 37.94 -43.39
CA THR A 289 -8.68 36.61 -43.45
C THR A 289 -7.66 35.48 -43.66
N GLN A 290 -6.67 35.69 -44.56
CA GLN A 290 -5.60 34.73 -44.75
C GLN A 290 -4.74 34.53 -43.49
N ASN A 291 -4.40 35.63 -42.79
CA ASN A 291 -3.68 35.56 -41.51
C ASN A 291 -4.45 34.77 -40.47
N MET A 292 -5.77 34.94 -40.36
CA MET A 292 -6.63 34.18 -39.48
C MET A 292 -6.64 32.70 -39.83
N THR A 293 -6.75 32.38 -41.14
CA THR A 293 -6.71 30.97 -41.57
C THR A 293 -5.39 30.30 -41.21
N ASN A 294 -4.27 31.00 -41.41
CA ASN A 294 -2.95 30.47 -41.03
C ASN A 294 -2.86 30.29 -39.52
N LEU A 295 -3.33 31.25 -38.70
CA LEU A 295 -3.31 31.10 -37.24
C LEU A 295 -4.17 29.94 -36.74
N ILE A 296 -5.36 29.73 -37.33
CA ILE A 296 -6.22 28.60 -37.00
C ILE A 296 -5.50 27.25 -37.33
N ASN A 297 -4.87 27.20 -38.51
CA ASN A 297 -4.10 26.00 -38.90
C ASN A 297 -2.94 25.72 -37.96
N ASP A 298 -2.19 26.77 -37.55
CA ASP A 298 -1.11 26.71 -36.57
C ASP A 298 -1.62 26.12 -35.22
N ILE A 299 -2.77 26.66 -34.72
CA ILE A 299 -3.42 26.21 -33.49
C ILE A 299 -3.84 24.73 -33.59
N LEU A 300 -4.48 24.33 -34.69
CA LEU A 300 -4.88 22.94 -34.94
C LEU A 300 -3.69 22.03 -35.05
N MET A 301 -2.59 22.46 -35.66
CA MET A 301 -1.35 21.70 -35.76
C MET A 301 -0.76 21.45 -34.37
N ILE A 302 -0.63 22.50 -33.55
CA ILE A 302 -0.14 22.37 -32.17
C ILE A 302 -1.02 21.38 -31.37
N SER A 303 -2.35 21.54 -31.46
CA SER A 303 -3.30 20.67 -30.78
C SER A 303 -3.12 19.20 -31.18
N ARG A 304 -2.91 18.91 -32.46
CA ARG A 304 -2.66 17.55 -32.96
C ARG A 304 -1.32 16.96 -32.51
N LEU A 305 -0.29 17.80 -32.37
CA LEU A 305 1.02 17.40 -31.88
C LEU A 305 1.05 17.14 -30.37
N GLU A 306 0.14 17.77 -29.60
CA GLU A 306 0.01 17.58 -28.16
C GLU A 306 -0.79 16.34 -27.78
N THR A 307 -1.85 16.06 -28.54
CA THR A 307 -2.62 14.84 -28.38
C THR A 307 -1.90 13.70 -29.12
N LYS A 308 -1.13 12.88 -28.43
CA LYS A 308 -0.48 11.68 -28.99
C LYS A 308 -1.49 10.68 -29.61
N GLU A 309 -2.77 10.97 -29.58
CA GLU A 309 -3.90 10.13 -30.02
C GLU A 309 -4.20 10.19 -31.53
N ALA A 310 -3.64 11.15 -32.27
CA ALA A 310 -3.81 11.14 -33.73
C ALA A 310 -2.82 10.13 -34.32
N GLU A 311 -3.32 9.06 -34.92
CA GLU A 311 -2.51 8.17 -35.76
C GLU A 311 -1.83 8.99 -36.85
N VAL A 312 -0.59 9.40 -36.59
CA VAL A 312 0.23 10.10 -37.57
C VAL A 312 0.72 9.07 -38.57
N VAL A 313 0.18 9.10 -39.77
CA VAL A 313 0.65 8.20 -40.84
C VAL A 313 2.10 8.53 -41.19
N LEU A 314 3.00 7.65 -40.82
CA LEU A 314 4.41 7.73 -41.15
C LEU A 314 4.65 7.09 -42.53
N SER A 315 5.47 7.70 -43.33
CA SER A 315 5.83 7.21 -44.66
C SER A 315 7.33 7.45 -44.92
N LYS A 316 7.89 6.77 -45.91
CA LYS A 316 9.26 7.01 -46.36
C LYS A 316 9.31 8.32 -47.12
N VAL A 317 9.79 9.40 -46.51
CA VAL A 317 9.89 10.74 -47.11
C VAL A 317 11.30 10.96 -47.67
N ARG A 318 11.37 11.35 -48.93
CA ARG A 318 12.62 11.84 -49.54
C ARG A 318 12.80 13.30 -49.14
N VAL A 319 13.76 13.57 -48.24
CA VAL A 319 13.90 14.87 -47.59
C VAL A 319 14.31 15.97 -48.59
N CYS A 320 15.28 15.71 -49.50
CA CYS A 320 15.76 16.74 -50.42
C CYS A 320 14.69 17.25 -51.41
N PRO A 321 13.88 16.41 -52.05
CA PRO A 321 12.75 16.89 -52.84
C PRO A 321 11.77 17.74 -52.06
N LEU A 322 11.49 17.39 -50.82
CA LEU A 322 10.59 18.15 -49.95
C LEU A 322 11.16 19.52 -49.59
N VAL A 323 12.43 19.60 -49.23
CA VAL A 323 13.11 20.88 -48.97
C VAL A 323 13.15 21.74 -50.21
N SER A 324 13.44 21.15 -51.41
CA SER A 324 13.40 21.88 -52.68
C SER A 324 12.01 22.45 -52.99
N GLU A 325 10.95 21.67 -52.74
CA GLU A 325 9.56 22.13 -52.88
C GLU A 325 9.28 23.31 -51.98
N VAL A 326 9.69 23.26 -50.70
CA VAL A 326 9.51 24.36 -49.73
C VAL A 326 10.30 25.61 -50.15
N CYS A 327 11.59 25.45 -50.54
CA CYS A 327 12.40 26.58 -51.02
C CYS A 327 11.77 27.24 -52.24
N THR A 328 11.30 26.45 -53.22
CA THR A 328 10.64 26.97 -54.44
C THR A 328 9.34 27.73 -54.07
N SER A 329 8.56 27.20 -53.13
CA SER A 329 7.30 27.86 -52.68
C SER A 329 7.54 29.19 -51.97
N LEU A 330 8.71 29.37 -51.35
CA LEU A 330 9.09 30.59 -50.62
C LEU A 330 9.92 31.57 -51.48
N GLU A 331 10.31 31.20 -52.70
CA GLU A 331 11.10 32.05 -53.59
C GLU A 331 10.44 33.42 -53.91
N PRO A 332 9.09 33.48 -54.12
CA PRO A 332 8.45 34.77 -54.29
C PRO A 332 8.59 35.71 -53.09
N LEU A 333 8.52 35.15 -51.85
CA LEU A 333 8.73 35.93 -50.64
C LEU A 333 10.17 36.36 -50.49
N ALA A 334 11.11 35.49 -50.80
CA ALA A 334 12.56 35.78 -50.77
C ALA A 334 12.91 36.94 -51.75
N LYS A 335 12.37 36.89 -52.97
CA LYS A 335 12.50 37.98 -53.94
C LYS A 335 11.91 39.32 -53.47
N GLN A 336 10.72 39.25 -52.81
CA GLN A 336 10.07 40.42 -52.21
C GLN A 336 10.89 41.06 -51.07
N CYS A 337 11.65 40.22 -50.34
CA CYS A 337 12.51 40.66 -49.24
C CYS A 337 13.95 40.95 -49.68
N ASP A 338 14.29 40.78 -50.95
CA ASP A 338 15.63 40.88 -51.47
C ASP A 338 16.62 39.93 -50.79
N VAL A 339 16.24 38.63 -50.69
CA VAL A 339 16.98 37.58 -50.00
C VAL A 339 17.25 36.43 -50.97
N THR A 340 18.48 35.89 -50.94
CA THR A 340 18.86 34.73 -51.73
C THR A 340 18.79 33.45 -50.91
N ILE A 341 18.15 32.41 -51.47
CA ILE A 341 18.09 31.08 -50.83
C ILE A 341 19.11 30.15 -51.50
N GLU A 342 19.99 29.56 -50.71
CA GLU A 342 20.89 28.50 -51.14
C GLU A 342 20.58 27.20 -50.46
N MET A 343 20.50 26.11 -51.23
CA MET A 343 20.20 24.77 -50.70
C MET A 343 21.33 23.82 -50.98
N ASN A 344 21.81 23.16 -49.94
CA ASN A 344 22.76 22.06 -50.01
C ASN A 344 22.18 20.83 -49.30
N CYS A 345 21.72 19.88 -50.08
CA CYS A 345 21.05 18.69 -49.54
C CYS A 345 21.61 17.41 -50.14
N ARG A 346 22.01 16.48 -49.30
CA ARG A 346 22.35 15.13 -49.70
C ARG A 346 21.10 14.24 -49.82
N PRO A 347 21.02 13.27 -50.75
CA PRO A 347 19.89 12.37 -50.86
C PRO A 347 19.68 11.58 -49.56
N ILE A 348 18.59 11.85 -48.87
CA ILE A 348 18.24 11.29 -47.59
C ILE A 348 16.78 10.81 -47.64
N VAL A 349 16.52 9.64 -47.07
CA VAL A 349 15.18 9.10 -46.83
C VAL A 349 14.97 8.93 -45.32
N MET A 350 13.85 9.41 -44.81
CA MET A 350 13.46 9.35 -43.42
C MET A 350 12.07 8.77 -43.30
N THR A 351 11.81 7.99 -42.28
CA THR A 351 10.43 7.59 -41.90
C THR A 351 9.78 8.70 -41.10
N ALA A 352 8.85 9.43 -41.72
CA ALA A 352 8.23 10.58 -41.11
C ALA A 352 6.86 10.90 -41.70
N ASN A 353 6.14 11.82 -41.09
CA ASN A 353 4.95 12.44 -41.67
C ASN A 353 5.41 13.61 -42.57
N THR A 354 5.04 13.54 -43.85
CA THR A 354 5.44 14.53 -44.86
C THR A 354 4.98 15.94 -44.48
N GLN A 355 3.77 16.09 -43.94
CA GLN A 355 3.23 17.42 -43.60
C GLN A 355 3.99 18.04 -42.40
N GLN A 356 4.32 17.25 -41.39
CA GLN A 356 5.09 17.72 -40.24
C GLN A 356 6.49 18.22 -40.64
N LEU A 357 7.19 17.44 -41.47
CA LEU A 357 8.49 17.86 -42.00
C LEU A 357 8.37 19.13 -42.91
N LYS A 358 7.32 19.20 -43.73
CA LYS A 358 7.06 20.39 -44.55
C LYS A 358 6.86 21.64 -43.68
N GLU A 359 6.09 21.52 -42.61
CA GLU A 359 5.87 22.63 -41.64
C GLU A 359 7.17 23.04 -40.92
N LEU A 360 7.99 22.04 -40.52
CA LEU A 360 9.30 22.34 -39.92
C LEU A 360 10.18 23.15 -40.84
N PHE A 361 10.36 22.74 -42.10
CA PHE A 361 11.16 23.47 -43.09
C PHE A 361 10.54 24.81 -43.43
N THR A 362 9.22 24.88 -43.66
CA THR A 362 8.51 26.11 -43.96
C THR A 362 8.69 27.17 -42.86
N ASN A 363 8.54 26.78 -41.61
CA ASN A 363 8.68 27.71 -40.49
C ASN A 363 10.12 28.22 -40.31
N LEU A 364 11.10 27.35 -40.42
CA LEU A 364 12.51 27.76 -40.31
C LEU A 364 12.92 28.66 -41.44
N ILE A 365 12.65 28.26 -42.69
CA ILE A 365 13.06 29.01 -43.88
C ILE A 365 12.29 30.35 -44.02
N ASN A 366 10.97 30.33 -43.74
CA ASN A 366 10.15 31.57 -43.74
C ASN A 366 10.64 32.59 -42.71
N ASN A 367 11.01 32.13 -41.49
CA ASN A 367 11.60 33.01 -40.48
C ASN A 367 12.95 33.56 -40.94
N ALA A 368 13.82 32.72 -41.49
CA ALA A 368 15.13 33.16 -42.02
C ALA A 368 15.01 34.22 -43.14
N ILE A 369 13.94 34.14 -43.96
CA ILE A 369 13.68 35.14 -45.00
C ILE A 369 13.10 36.40 -44.36
N LYS A 370 12.05 36.31 -43.54
CA LYS A 370 11.32 37.47 -42.97
C LYS A 370 12.17 38.34 -42.07
N TYR A 371 13.08 37.74 -41.32
CA TYR A 371 13.96 38.47 -40.40
C TYR A 371 15.37 38.72 -40.97
N ASN A 372 15.51 38.55 -42.30
CA ASN A 372 16.73 38.90 -42.98
C ASN A 372 16.85 40.42 -43.26
N LYS A 373 18.01 40.78 -43.77
CA LYS A 373 18.31 42.14 -44.31
C LYS A 373 18.18 42.10 -45.82
N PRO A 374 17.84 43.26 -46.46
CA PRO A 374 17.96 43.35 -47.93
C PRO A 374 19.37 43.00 -48.43
N GLY A 375 19.45 42.22 -49.51
CA GLY A 375 20.71 41.67 -50.02
C GLY A 375 21.25 40.49 -49.20
N GLY A 376 20.50 39.98 -48.22
CA GLY A 376 20.90 38.91 -47.36
C GLY A 376 20.73 37.53 -47.97
N LYS A 377 21.21 36.50 -47.24
CA LYS A 377 21.25 35.14 -47.66
C LYS A 377 20.63 34.20 -46.63
N VAL A 378 19.92 33.15 -47.08
CA VAL A 378 19.48 32.00 -46.30
C VAL A 378 20.13 30.74 -46.84
N SER A 379 20.86 30.02 -46.00
CA SER A 379 21.49 28.74 -46.34
C SER A 379 20.76 27.61 -45.67
N VAL A 380 20.30 26.65 -46.47
CA VAL A 380 19.59 25.44 -45.97
C VAL A 380 20.49 24.23 -46.26
N THR A 381 21.05 23.62 -45.23
CA THR A 381 21.91 22.44 -45.38
C THR A 381 21.26 21.25 -44.70
N VAL A 382 21.15 20.13 -45.44
CA VAL A 382 20.64 18.88 -44.89
C VAL A 382 21.67 17.76 -45.13
N THR A 383 22.16 17.16 -44.09
CA THR A 383 23.18 16.11 -44.09
C THR A 383 22.84 15.02 -43.11
N THR A 384 23.64 13.97 -43.11
CA THR A 384 23.54 12.87 -42.12
C THR A 384 24.87 12.69 -41.42
N GLU A 385 24.80 12.47 -40.13
CA GLU A 385 25.96 12.09 -39.32
C GLU A 385 25.53 10.89 -38.46
N SER A 386 26.24 9.78 -38.60
CA SER A 386 25.87 8.51 -37.96
C SER A 386 24.45 8.10 -38.31
N ASP A 387 23.54 8.04 -37.34
CA ASP A 387 22.13 7.66 -37.49
C ASP A 387 21.17 8.85 -37.33
N GLU A 388 21.71 10.07 -37.42
CA GLU A 388 20.90 11.32 -37.31
C GLU A 388 20.91 12.09 -38.63
N ILE A 389 19.80 12.75 -38.89
CA ILE A 389 19.65 13.75 -39.94
C ILE A 389 19.86 15.13 -39.32
N ILE A 390 20.81 15.88 -39.86
CA ILE A 390 21.15 17.22 -39.43
C ILE A 390 20.60 18.23 -40.43
N ILE A 391 19.74 19.09 -39.98
CA ILE A 391 19.12 20.19 -40.71
C ILE A 391 19.66 21.50 -40.16
N ILE A 392 20.30 22.30 -40.97
CA ILE A 392 20.82 23.59 -40.60
C ILE A 392 20.16 24.65 -41.50
N VAL A 393 19.52 25.63 -40.86
CA VAL A 393 18.99 26.81 -41.53
C VAL A 393 19.71 28.03 -40.95
N GLU A 394 20.51 28.70 -41.78
CA GLU A 394 21.33 29.85 -41.40
C GLU A 394 20.93 31.09 -42.20
N ASP A 395 20.79 32.20 -41.53
CA ASP A 395 20.44 33.51 -42.10
C ASP A 395 21.49 34.59 -41.75
N THR A 396 21.60 35.59 -42.60
CA THR A 396 22.44 36.77 -42.37
C THR A 396 21.65 37.98 -41.86
N GLY A 397 20.55 37.71 -41.18
CA GLY A 397 19.53 38.67 -40.78
C GLY A 397 19.87 39.54 -39.57
N VAL A 398 18.80 39.96 -38.88
CA VAL A 398 18.91 40.83 -37.71
C VAL A 398 19.39 40.14 -36.43
N GLY A 399 19.41 38.82 -36.43
CA GLY A 399 19.77 38.03 -35.25
C GLY A 399 18.75 38.14 -34.09
N ILE A 400 19.06 37.39 -33.03
CA ILE A 400 18.20 37.27 -31.86
C ILE A 400 19.02 37.67 -30.62
N PRO A 401 18.50 38.56 -29.75
CA PRO A 401 19.15 38.94 -28.50
C PRO A 401 19.33 37.75 -27.58
N GLU A 402 20.40 37.74 -26.77
CA GLU A 402 20.76 36.63 -25.88
C GLU A 402 19.60 36.26 -24.94
N GLU A 403 18.97 37.26 -24.34
CA GLU A 403 17.82 37.10 -23.42
C GLU A 403 16.58 36.47 -24.05
N SER A 404 16.48 36.52 -25.38
CA SER A 404 15.34 35.95 -26.13
C SER A 404 15.59 34.57 -26.69
N LYS A 405 16.83 34.06 -26.73
CA LYS A 405 17.18 32.79 -27.38
C LYS A 405 16.43 31.58 -26.85
N GLN A 406 16.18 31.54 -25.54
CA GLN A 406 15.41 30.46 -24.95
C GLN A 406 13.90 30.64 -25.18
N ARG A 407 13.44 31.89 -25.19
CA ARG A 407 12.04 32.25 -25.27
C ARG A 407 11.43 32.22 -26.65
N VAL A 408 12.27 32.29 -27.72
CA VAL A 408 11.75 32.28 -29.10
C VAL A 408 11.00 31.02 -29.48
N PHE A 409 11.15 29.92 -28.70
CA PHE A 409 10.42 28.68 -28.84
C PHE A 409 9.12 28.64 -28.02
N GLU A 410 8.86 29.66 -27.18
CA GLU A 410 7.59 29.80 -26.44
C GLU A 410 6.48 30.18 -27.40
N ARG A 411 5.25 29.74 -27.14
CA ARG A 411 4.09 30.03 -27.97
C ARG A 411 3.74 31.54 -27.89
N PHE A 412 3.43 32.15 -29.04
CA PHE A 412 3.12 33.58 -29.17
C PHE A 412 4.23 34.54 -28.78
N TYR A 413 5.45 34.01 -28.46
CA TYR A 413 6.55 34.88 -28.13
C TYR A 413 7.11 35.58 -29.38
N ARG A 414 7.43 36.85 -29.26
CA ARG A 414 8.01 37.71 -30.30
C ARG A 414 9.03 38.63 -29.65
N VAL A 415 10.22 38.74 -30.24
CA VAL A 415 11.28 39.63 -29.77
C VAL A 415 10.83 41.10 -29.91
N ASP A 416 10.18 41.45 -31.02
CA ASP A 416 9.61 42.80 -31.29
C ASP A 416 8.15 42.67 -31.76
N LYS A 417 7.19 43.00 -30.91
CA LYS A 417 5.75 42.92 -31.21
C LYS A 417 5.33 43.87 -32.37
N GLY A 418 5.99 45.00 -32.53
CA GLY A 418 5.62 46.00 -33.55
C GLY A 418 6.09 45.59 -34.96
N ARG A 419 7.31 45.18 -35.11
CA ARG A 419 7.92 44.75 -36.39
C ARG A 419 7.34 43.43 -36.87
N SER A 420 7.18 42.48 -35.97
CA SER A 420 6.60 41.16 -36.28
C SER A 420 5.14 41.21 -36.72
N LYS A 421 4.35 42.18 -36.21
CA LYS A 421 2.95 42.38 -36.62
C LYS A 421 2.84 42.89 -38.05
N LYS A 422 3.74 43.78 -38.48
CA LYS A 422 3.81 44.27 -39.88
C LYS A 422 4.17 43.14 -40.86
N MET A 423 4.97 42.15 -40.40
CA MET A 423 5.42 41.01 -41.20
C MET A 423 4.49 39.79 -41.13
N GLY A 424 3.36 39.87 -40.41
CA GLY A 424 2.34 38.81 -40.35
C GLY A 424 2.77 37.54 -39.62
N GLY A 425 3.64 37.65 -38.62
CA GLY A 425 4.06 36.47 -37.82
C GLY A 425 3.04 36.18 -36.73
N THR A 426 2.68 34.91 -36.52
CA THR A 426 1.76 34.45 -35.46
C THR A 426 2.47 34.27 -34.12
N GLY A 427 3.81 34.11 -34.10
CA GLY A 427 4.59 33.73 -32.93
C GLY A 427 4.44 32.25 -32.58
N LEU A 428 3.86 31.44 -33.46
CA LEU A 428 3.69 29.98 -33.29
C LEU A 428 4.69 29.17 -34.09
N GLY A 429 5.30 29.69 -35.14
CA GLY A 429 6.14 28.95 -36.08
C GLY A 429 7.32 28.19 -35.41
N LEU A 430 8.10 28.85 -34.54
CA LEU A 430 9.22 28.20 -33.84
C LEU A 430 8.75 27.24 -32.74
N SER A 431 7.60 27.48 -32.13
CA SER A 431 7.00 26.53 -31.21
C SER A 431 6.54 25.26 -31.94
N ILE A 432 5.98 25.39 -33.16
CA ILE A 432 5.66 24.25 -34.03
C ILE A 432 6.93 23.47 -34.35
N VAL A 433 8.01 24.16 -34.76
CA VAL A 433 9.32 23.48 -35.00
C VAL A 433 9.75 22.69 -33.79
N LYS A 434 9.74 23.26 -32.58
CA LYS A 434 10.09 22.60 -31.34
C LYS A 434 9.21 21.38 -31.05
N HIS A 435 7.89 21.48 -31.27
CA HIS A 435 6.96 20.35 -31.10
C HIS A 435 7.21 19.22 -32.11
N VAL A 436 7.45 19.55 -33.38
CA VAL A 436 7.80 18.55 -34.40
C VAL A 436 9.11 17.87 -34.04
N VAL A 437 10.14 18.62 -33.66
CA VAL A 437 11.44 18.06 -33.24
C VAL A 437 11.29 17.12 -32.04
N ASN A 438 10.53 17.54 -31.02
CA ASN A 438 10.26 16.71 -29.85
C ASN A 438 9.45 15.44 -30.21
N TYR A 439 8.49 15.53 -31.12
CA TYR A 439 7.72 14.38 -31.58
C TYR A 439 8.61 13.30 -32.20
N TYR A 440 9.67 13.70 -32.91
CA TYR A 440 10.66 12.79 -33.48
C TYR A 440 11.84 12.47 -32.53
N ASN A 441 11.72 12.79 -31.22
CA ASN A 441 12.80 12.60 -30.24
C ASN A 441 14.11 13.28 -30.66
N GLY A 442 14.03 14.36 -31.41
CA GLY A 442 15.16 15.13 -31.89
C GLY A 442 15.58 16.24 -30.94
N THR A 443 16.56 17.02 -31.37
CA THR A 443 17.05 18.20 -30.66
C THR A 443 17.11 19.41 -31.59
N ILE A 444 16.86 20.61 -31.04
CA ILE A 444 17.04 21.89 -31.76
C ILE A 444 17.97 22.78 -30.96
N HIS A 445 18.96 23.33 -31.66
CA HIS A 445 19.92 24.27 -31.10
C HIS A 445 19.91 25.58 -31.89
N LEU A 446 20.06 26.72 -31.20
CA LEU A 446 20.07 28.06 -31.77
C LEU A 446 21.35 28.82 -31.43
N GLU A 447 22.13 29.13 -32.45
CA GLU A 447 23.23 30.09 -32.39
C GLU A 447 22.80 31.38 -33.07
N SER A 448 22.90 32.50 -32.40
CA SER A 448 22.52 33.79 -33.01
C SER A 448 23.28 34.96 -32.39
N THR A 449 23.63 35.91 -33.21
CA THR A 449 24.27 37.15 -32.77
C THR A 449 23.53 38.35 -33.39
N LEU A 450 23.20 39.29 -32.56
CA LEU A 450 22.42 40.47 -32.95
C LEU A 450 23.16 41.20 -34.12
N ASN A 451 22.42 41.55 -35.15
CA ASN A 451 22.89 42.18 -36.38
C ASN A 451 23.89 41.35 -37.26
N ILE A 452 24.11 40.09 -36.93
CA ILE A 452 24.90 39.20 -37.76
C ILE A 452 24.02 38.14 -38.45
N GLY A 453 23.16 37.46 -37.69
CA GLY A 453 22.23 36.48 -38.21
C GLY A 453 21.94 35.40 -37.17
N SER A 454 21.21 34.34 -37.60
CA SER A 454 20.83 33.22 -36.77
C SER A 454 21.10 31.90 -37.50
N LYS A 455 21.43 30.87 -36.74
CA LYS A 455 21.64 29.51 -37.22
C LYS A 455 20.86 28.55 -36.34
N PHE A 456 19.88 27.90 -36.93
CA PHE A 456 19.09 26.83 -36.32
C PHE A 456 19.63 25.50 -36.77
N THR A 457 20.02 24.66 -35.80
CA THR A 457 20.49 23.29 -36.02
C THR A 457 19.50 22.31 -35.43
N VAL A 458 18.83 21.52 -36.26
CA VAL A 458 17.89 20.48 -35.86
C VAL A 458 18.56 19.12 -36.14
N ARG A 459 18.50 18.24 -35.14
CA ARG A 459 18.96 16.85 -35.25
C ARG A 459 17.76 15.94 -35.08
N LEU A 460 17.50 15.05 -36.02
CA LEU A 460 16.39 14.09 -35.99
C LEU A 460 16.96 12.67 -36.21
N PRO A 461 16.50 11.65 -35.47
CA PRO A 461 16.85 10.26 -35.74
C PRO A 461 16.34 9.84 -37.12
N LYS A 462 17.14 9.09 -37.86
CA LYS A 462 16.80 8.63 -39.21
C LYS A 462 15.67 7.61 -39.24
N ASN A 463 15.59 6.77 -38.22
CA ASN A 463 14.53 5.81 -38.00
C ASN A 463 13.86 6.10 -36.68
N MET A 464 12.53 6.16 -36.68
CA MET A 464 11.79 6.07 -35.43
C MET A 464 11.76 4.59 -35.01
N ASP A 465 12.19 4.28 -33.80
CA ASP A 465 11.87 3.00 -33.18
C ASP A 465 10.35 2.88 -33.07
N GLU A 466 9.77 1.77 -33.54
CA GLU A 466 8.33 1.47 -33.46
C GLU A 466 7.82 1.29 -32.01
N LYS A 467 8.30 2.10 -31.08
CA LYS A 467 7.85 2.09 -29.69
C LYS A 467 7.18 3.42 -29.34
N HIS A 468 5.94 3.54 -29.79
CA HIS A 468 4.95 4.41 -29.06
C HIS A 468 3.54 3.90 -29.38
#